data_106cbdeb5ccdaad661563948072267f1
#
_entry.id   106cbdeb5ccdaad661563948072267f1
#
_cell.length_a   1.000
_cell.length_b   1.000
_cell.length_c   1.000
_cell.angle_alpha   90.00
_cell.angle_beta   90.00
_cell.angle_gamma   90.00
#
_symmetry.space_group_name_H-M   'P 1'
#
loop_
_entity.id
_entity.type
_entity.pdbx_description
1 polymer ?
#
loop_
_entity_poly.entity_id
_entity_poly.type
_entity_poly.pdbx_seq_one_letter_code
_entity_poly.pdbx_strand_id
1 'polypeptide(L)' 'MELRHLKYFLKLAEELSFVRAAEKLFISQPPLSRQIKELETEIGAQLFERNNKRVILTEAGKFYEKEMREVLKNIECI' A
#
# COMPACT_ATOMS: atom_id res chain seq x y z
N MET A 1 -0.59 -9.67 -8.77
CA MET A 1 -0.46 -9.11 -7.42
C MET A 1 -0.28 -10.23 -6.41
N GLU A 2 0.64 -10.06 -5.50
CA GLU A 2 0.88 -11.05 -4.45
C GLU A 2 0.31 -10.55 -3.12
N LEU A 3 0.10 -11.48 -2.20
CA LEU A 3 -0.37 -11.14 -0.85
C LEU A 3 0.56 -10.12 -0.18
N ARG A 4 1.86 -10.21 -0.43
CA ARG A 4 2.85 -9.27 0.09
C ARG A 4 2.58 -7.84 -0.38
N HIS A 5 2.24 -7.66 -1.67
CA HIS A 5 1.88 -6.35 -2.22
C HIS A 5 0.67 -5.77 -1.50
N LEU A 6 -0.32 -6.62 -1.26
CA LEU A 6 -1.54 -6.23 -0.56
C LEU A 6 -1.24 -5.75 0.86
N LYS A 7 -0.46 -6.51 1.60
CA LYS A 7 -0.10 -6.15 2.97
C LYS A 7 0.70 -4.86 3.04
N TYR A 8 1.66 -4.68 2.12
CA TYR A 8 2.47 -3.47 2.07
C TYR A 8 1.62 -2.26 1.73
N PHE A 9 0.74 -2.41 0.75
CA PHE A 9 -0.17 -1.33 0.37
C PHE A 9 -1.06 -0.90 1.53
N LEU A 10 -1.69 -1.86 2.21
CA LEU A 10 -2.60 -1.54 3.31
C LEU A 10 -1.87 -0.90 4.49
N LYS A 11 -0.65 -1.33 4.77
CA LYS A 11 0.14 -0.72 5.85
C LYS A 11 0.52 0.71 5.49
N LEU A 12 0.92 0.96 4.26
CA LEU A 12 1.25 2.32 3.82
C LEU A 12 0.02 3.21 3.82
N ALA A 13 -1.14 2.68 3.42
CA ALA A 13 -2.40 3.42 3.45
C ALA A 13 -2.78 3.81 4.88
N GLU A 14 -2.51 2.93 5.83
CA GLU A 14 -2.79 3.16 7.24
C GLU A 14 -1.86 4.22 7.83
N GLU A 15 -0.55 4.08 7.57
CA GLU A 15 0.46 4.96 8.18
C GLU A 15 0.63 6.28 7.44
N LEU A 16 0.42 6.28 6.13
CA LEU A 16 0.67 7.42 5.24
C LEU A 16 2.08 7.99 5.42
N SER A 17 3.03 7.10 5.67
CA SER A 17 4.43 7.40 5.86
C SER A 17 5.24 6.17 5.48
N PHE A 18 6.17 6.33 4.52
CA PHE A 18 7.03 5.22 4.12
C PHE A 18 7.92 4.77 5.27
N VAL A 19 8.41 5.71 6.06
CA VAL A 19 9.27 5.39 7.22
C VAL A 19 8.51 4.53 8.21
N ARG A 20 7.33 4.99 8.63
CA ARG A 20 6.52 4.27 9.62
C ARG A 20 6.02 2.94 9.11
N ALA A 21 5.56 2.91 7.85
CA ALA A 21 5.08 1.66 7.27
C ALA A 21 6.20 0.63 7.22
N ALA A 22 7.39 1.03 6.78
CA ALA A 22 8.54 0.14 6.72
C ALA A 22 8.91 -0.39 8.11
N GLU A 23 8.88 0.48 9.11
CA GLU A 23 9.14 0.08 10.50
C GLU A 23 8.13 -0.96 10.98
N LYS A 24 6.86 -0.73 10.72
CA LYS A 24 5.78 -1.65 11.13
C LYS A 24 5.87 -2.99 10.41
N LEU A 25 6.39 -2.97 9.19
CA LEU A 25 6.56 -4.18 8.38
C LEU A 25 7.90 -4.87 8.62
N PHE A 26 8.76 -4.27 9.43
CA PHE A 26 10.10 -4.79 9.71
C PHE A 26 10.95 -4.93 8.44
N ILE A 27 10.85 -3.94 7.56
CA ILE A 27 11.64 -3.89 6.32
C ILE A 27 12.23 -2.50 6.19
N SER A 28 13.21 -2.35 5.28
CA SER A 28 13.73 -1.02 4.95
C SER A 28 12.82 -0.34 3.94
N GLN A 29 12.99 0.97 3.76
CA GLN A 29 12.16 1.76 2.85
C GLN A 29 12.28 1.40 1.37
N PRO A 30 13.50 1.19 0.83
CA PRO A 30 13.62 0.93 -0.60
C PRO A 30 12.79 -0.25 -1.12
N PRO A 31 12.76 -1.42 -0.45
CA PRO A 31 11.88 -2.50 -0.90
C PRO A 31 10.40 -2.15 -0.81
N LEU A 32 10.00 -1.41 0.22
CA LEU A 32 8.60 -0.99 0.31
C LEU A 32 8.21 -0.10 -0.86
N SER A 33 9.02 0.91 -1.13
CA SER A 33 8.78 1.84 -2.24
C SER A 33 8.71 1.13 -3.57
N ARG A 34 9.61 0.17 -3.80
CA ARG A 34 9.65 -0.62 -5.03
C ARG A 34 8.39 -1.48 -5.18
N GLN A 35 7.96 -2.14 -4.11
CA GLN A 35 6.78 -2.98 -4.13
C GLN A 35 5.51 -2.19 -4.43
N ILE A 36 5.40 -1.00 -3.85
CA ILE A 36 4.25 -0.13 -4.11
C ILE A 36 4.24 0.32 -5.58
N LYS A 37 5.40 0.67 -6.11
CA LYS A 37 5.53 1.10 -7.50
C LYS A 37 5.19 -0.04 -8.47
N GLU A 38 5.62 -1.25 -8.16
CA GLU A 38 5.28 -2.43 -8.95
C GLU A 38 3.77 -2.66 -8.96
N LEU A 39 3.13 -2.51 -7.81
CA LEU A 39 1.69 -2.65 -7.69
C LEU A 39 0.95 -1.61 -8.53
N GLU A 40 1.38 -0.36 -8.44
CA GLU A 40 0.78 0.72 -9.23
C GLU A 40 0.92 0.47 -10.73
N THR A 41 2.08 -0.01 -11.14
CA THR A 41 2.32 -0.34 -12.55
C THR A 41 1.42 -1.48 -13.01
N GLU A 42 1.28 -2.50 -12.18
CA GLU A 42 0.46 -3.66 -12.49
C GLU A 42 -1.02 -3.29 -12.62
N ILE A 43 -1.51 -2.43 -11.73
CA ILE A 43 -2.89 -1.97 -11.74
C ILE A 43 -3.13 -0.95 -12.86
N GLY A 44 -2.09 -0.18 -13.20
CA GLY A 44 -2.18 0.87 -14.21
C GLY A 44 -2.73 2.17 -13.65
N ALA A 45 -2.59 2.40 -12.34
CA ALA A 45 -3.05 3.62 -11.70
C ALA A 45 -2.16 3.97 -10.52
N GLN A 46 -2.02 5.26 -10.27
CA GLN A 46 -1.34 5.73 -9.07
C GLN A 46 -2.27 5.59 -7.88
N LEU A 47 -1.79 4.94 -6.83
CA LEU A 47 -2.56 4.73 -5.60
C LEU A 47 -2.21 5.75 -4.53
N PHE A 48 -1.00 6.33 -4.62
CA PHE A 48 -0.53 7.34 -3.68
C PHE A 48 0.02 8.55 -4.42
N GLU A 49 -0.22 9.72 -3.87
CA GLU A 49 0.45 10.94 -4.30
C GLU A 49 1.49 11.29 -3.26
N ARG A 50 2.66 11.70 -3.73
CA ARG A 50 3.76 12.11 -2.87
C ARG A 50 4.10 13.56 -3.17
N ASN A 51 4.08 14.38 -2.14
CA ASN A 51 4.66 15.71 -2.24
C ASN A 51 5.78 15.79 -1.20
N ASN A 52 6.41 16.94 -1.07
CA ASN A 52 7.61 17.10 -0.23
C ASN A 52 7.41 16.73 1.24
N LYS A 53 6.18 16.65 1.72
CA LYS A 53 5.90 16.46 3.15
C LYS A 53 4.86 15.40 3.44
N ARG A 54 4.18 14.87 2.42
CA ARG A 54 3.04 13.99 2.66
C ARG A 54 2.91 12.90 1.63
N VAL A 55 2.40 11.78 2.10
CA VAL A 55 1.89 10.70 1.25
C VAL A 55 0.39 10.67 1.49
N ILE A 56 -0.39 10.75 0.42
CA ILE A 56 -1.84 10.67 0.51
C ILE A 56 -2.36 9.68 -0.52
N LEU A 57 -3.53 9.11 -0.23
CA LEU A 57 -4.18 8.22 -1.18
C LEU A 57 -4.84 9.03 -2.30
N THR A 58 -4.68 8.54 -3.54
CA THR A 58 -5.44 9.05 -4.67
C THR A 58 -6.87 8.51 -4.55
N GLU A 59 -7.78 8.97 -5.42
CA GLU A 59 -9.11 8.40 -5.47
C GLU A 59 -9.06 6.91 -5.80
N ALA A 60 -8.19 6.53 -6.75
CA ALA A 60 -7.97 5.12 -7.05
C ALA A 60 -7.45 4.37 -5.83
N GLY A 61 -6.55 4.99 -5.07
CA GLY A 61 -6.00 4.40 -3.85
C GLY A 61 -7.05 4.17 -2.78
N LYS A 62 -7.97 5.12 -2.61
CA LYS A 62 -9.07 4.99 -1.64
C LYS A 62 -9.99 3.85 -1.99
N PHE A 63 -10.34 3.74 -3.27
CA PHE A 63 -11.18 2.65 -3.75
C PHE A 63 -10.48 1.31 -3.55
N TYR A 64 -9.22 1.24 -3.93
CA TYR A 64 -8.43 0.03 -3.82
C TYR A 64 -8.26 -0.41 -2.36
N GLU A 65 -8.03 0.54 -1.47
CA GLU A 65 -7.92 0.26 -0.03
C GLU A 65 -9.18 -0.42 0.50
N LYS A 66 -10.34 0.13 0.17
CA LYS A 66 -11.61 -0.41 0.60
C LYS A 66 -11.78 -1.85 0.12
N GLU A 67 -11.53 -2.08 -1.17
CA GLU A 67 -11.68 -3.40 -1.77
C GLU A 67 -10.69 -4.41 -1.19
N MET A 68 -9.45 -3.99 -0.99
CA MET A 68 -8.41 -4.89 -0.52
C MET A 68 -8.54 -5.23 0.96
N ARG A 69 -9.11 -4.33 1.76
CA ARG A 69 -9.40 -4.66 3.17
C ARG A 69 -10.43 -5.77 3.24
N GLU A 70 -11.43 -5.74 2.37
CA GLU A 70 -12.43 -6.80 2.30
C GLU A 70 -11.79 -8.13 1.87
N VAL A 71 -10.92 -8.08 0.87
CA VAL A 71 -10.21 -9.28 0.40
C VAL A 71 -9.39 -9.89 1.53
N LEU A 72 -8.61 -9.07 2.23
CA LEU A 72 -7.75 -9.55 3.32
C LEU A 72 -8.59 -10.13 4.46
N LYS A 73 -9.68 -9.46 4.81
CA LYS A 73 -10.60 -9.95 5.84
C LYS A 73 -11.15 -11.31 5.49
N ASN A 74 -11.56 -11.51 4.26
CA ASN A 74 -12.10 -12.80 3.80
C ASN A 74 -11.05 -13.90 3.85
N ILE A 75 -9.82 -13.59 3.50
CA ILE A 75 -8.72 -14.55 3.58
C ILE A 75 -8.44 -14.93 5.03
N GLU A 76 -8.41 -13.95 5.93
CA GLU A 76 -8.09 -14.19 7.33
C GLU A 76 -9.21 -14.88 8.11
N CYS A 77 -10.44 -14.80 7.62
CA CYS A 77 -11.59 -15.47 8.24
C CYS A 77 -11.68 -16.96 7.90
N ILE A 78 -10.87 -17.41 6.96
CA ILE A 78 -10.83 -18.81 6.60
C ILE A 78 -9.95 -19.58 7.58
#